data_1ceed92831a76bbc14dab9cb9e1960ed
#
_entry.id   1ceed92831a76bbc14dab9cb9e1960ed
#
_cell.length_a   1.000
_cell.length_b   1.000
_cell.length_c   1.000
_cell.angle_alpha   90.00
_cell.angle_beta   90.00
_cell.angle_gamma   90.00
#
_symmetry.space_group_name_H-M   'P 1'
#
loop_
_entity.id
_entity.type
_entity.pdbx_description
1 polymer ?
#
loop_
_entity_poly.entity_id
_entity_poly.type
_entity_poly.pdbx_seq_one_letter_code
_entity_poly.pdbx_strand_id
1 'polypeptide(L)'
;VLADGPLTYARPVTVQASHGIETPSGHEPDERGHFGRYGGRFVPEALIAALDQLATVYEKARGDREFLDELDRLHRDYSGRPSPLTEAAKFGQHAGGARILLKREDLNHTGSHKINNVLGQALLTKRMGKSRVIAETGAGQHGVATATACALMGLECVVYMGEVDTERQALNVARMRLLGATVVPVKSGSRTLKDAINEALRDWVTNVSDTHYLFGTVAGAHPIPMMVRDFHRIIGLEAREQVLERYGRLPDVVAACVGGGSNAIGIFHAFLDDPGVRLVGFEPGGDGVETGRHGATLSQGTPGALHGAMSYLLQDADGQTAESYSISAGLDYPGVGPEHALLKDVGRATYEPVTDAEAMDAFALLCRTEGIIPAIETAHGLAGALRLGRELGPDATILVNLSGRGDKDVDTAAKWFGMVADGQSTAEASGTAIAEGATVDPADTLAAKPSPAGSDSGSVQS
;
A
#
# COMPACT_ATOMS: atom_id res chain seq x y z
N VAL A 1 -17.89 -46.10 -13.50
CA VAL A 1 -16.61 -46.15 -14.19
C VAL A 1 -16.15 -44.69 -14.34
N LEU A 2 -15.41 -44.20 -13.37
CA LEU A 2 -14.76 -42.91 -13.41
C LEU A 2 -13.42 -43.07 -14.14
N ALA A 3 -13.23 -42.34 -15.23
CA ALA A 3 -11.99 -42.31 -15.96
C ALA A 3 -10.96 -41.46 -15.22
N ASP A 4 -9.93 -42.08 -14.67
CA ASP A 4 -8.73 -41.45 -14.14
C ASP A 4 -7.89 -40.86 -15.29
N GLY A 5 -8.04 -39.56 -15.57
CA GLY A 5 -7.11 -38.79 -16.35
C GLY A 5 -5.99 -38.22 -15.44
N PRO A 6 -4.73 -38.26 -15.84
CA PRO A 6 -3.67 -37.70 -15.00
C PRO A 6 -3.86 -36.17 -14.82
N LEU A 7 -3.89 -35.74 -13.55
CA LEU A 7 -3.82 -34.35 -13.18
C LEU A 7 -2.48 -33.80 -13.70
N THR A 8 -2.51 -33.11 -14.84
CA THR A 8 -1.37 -32.33 -15.31
C THR A 8 -1.24 -31.13 -14.41
N TYR A 9 -0.34 -31.21 -13.42
CA TYR A 9 0.14 -30.03 -12.73
C TYR A 9 0.74 -29.08 -13.78
N ALA A 10 0.13 -27.91 -13.96
CA ALA A 10 0.72 -26.86 -14.74
C ALA A 10 2.12 -26.60 -14.17
N ARG A 11 3.13 -26.55 -15.03
CA ARG A 11 4.50 -26.19 -14.63
C ARG A 11 4.45 -24.83 -13.95
N PRO A 12 5.20 -24.61 -12.85
CA PRO A 12 5.30 -23.28 -12.27
C PRO A 12 5.81 -22.32 -13.35
N VAL A 13 5.06 -21.25 -13.58
CA VAL A 13 5.46 -20.15 -14.47
C VAL A 13 6.72 -19.54 -13.88
N THR A 14 7.84 -19.79 -14.50
CA THR A 14 9.09 -19.14 -14.15
C THR A 14 9.08 -17.80 -14.87
N VAL A 15 8.54 -16.75 -14.26
CA VAL A 15 8.78 -15.38 -14.71
C VAL A 15 10.27 -15.17 -14.57
N GLN A 16 10.99 -15.27 -15.66
CA GLN A 16 12.37 -14.81 -15.69
C GLN A 16 12.30 -13.28 -15.62
N ALA A 17 12.51 -12.72 -14.44
CA ALA A 17 12.77 -11.28 -14.25
C ALA A 17 14.10 -10.84 -14.93
N SER A 18 14.67 -11.70 -15.76
CA SER A 18 15.88 -11.50 -16.56
C SER A 18 15.75 -10.53 -17.74
N HIS A 19 14.57 -9.92 -17.91
CA HIS A 19 14.48 -8.72 -18.73
C HIS A 19 14.93 -7.57 -17.86
N GLY A 20 16.04 -6.93 -18.20
CA GLY A 20 16.49 -5.68 -17.58
C GLY A 20 15.30 -4.77 -17.35
N ILE A 21 15.38 -3.88 -16.36
CA ILE A 21 14.29 -2.97 -16.04
C ILE A 21 13.99 -2.10 -17.29
N GLU A 22 13.33 -2.68 -18.29
CA GLU A 22 12.81 -1.97 -19.44
C GLU A 22 11.48 -1.34 -19.01
N THR A 23 11.42 -0.04 -19.02
CA THR A 23 10.19 0.72 -18.82
C THR A 23 9.51 0.96 -20.15
N PRO A 24 8.16 0.94 -20.19
CA PRO A 24 7.43 1.36 -21.37
C PRO A 24 7.88 2.75 -21.82
N SER A 25 8.11 2.94 -23.11
CA SER A 25 8.63 4.19 -23.65
C SER A 25 7.69 5.36 -23.32
N GLY A 26 8.21 6.38 -22.60
CA GLY A 26 7.45 7.57 -22.26
C GLY A 26 6.95 7.68 -20.82
N HIS A 27 7.18 6.67 -19.98
CA HIS A 27 6.78 6.67 -18.54
C HIS A 27 7.95 6.87 -17.59
N GLU A 28 9.17 7.05 -18.11
CA GLU A 28 10.32 7.41 -17.27
C GLU A 28 10.27 8.89 -16.88
N PRO A 29 10.76 9.25 -15.70
CA PRO A 29 10.99 10.64 -15.37
C PRO A 29 12.14 11.20 -16.23
N ASP A 30 12.19 12.52 -16.38
CA ASP A 30 13.33 13.18 -17.03
C ASP A 30 14.63 13.02 -16.21
N GLU A 31 15.76 13.48 -16.75
CA GLU A 31 17.08 13.41 -16.09
C GLU A 31 17.14 14.11 -14.71
N ARG A 32 16.17 14.98 -14.42
CA ARG A 32 16.03 15.68 -13.13
C ARG A 32 15.02 15.00 -12.21
N GLY A 33 14.42 13.88 -12.64
CA GLY A 33 13.46 13.10 -11.89
C GLY A 33 12.03 13.63 -11.94
N HIS A 34 11.66 14.36 -12.99
CA HIS A 34 10.29 14.85 -13.12
C HIS A 34 9.43 13.94 -14.01
N PHE A 35 8.24 13.66 -13.54
CA PHE A 35 7.11 13.12 -14.29
C PHE A 35 6.24 14.29 -14.72
N GLY A 36 6.51 14.86 -15.92
CA GLY A 36 5.95 16.13 -16.35
C GLY A 36 6.37 17.28 -15.42
N ARG A 37 5.44 17.91 -14.72
CA ARG A 37 5.72 18.97 -13.71
C ARG A 37 5.91 18.43 -12.29
N TYR A 38 5.72 17.14 -12.06
CA TYR A 38 5.78 16.50 -10.74
C TYR A 38 7.12 15.80 -10.52
N GLY A 39 7.46 15.50 -9.27
CA GLY A 39 8.74 14.89 -8.91
C GLY A 39 9.81 15.90 -8.57
N GLY A 40 11.04 15.65 -9.03
CA GLY A 40 12.20 16.50 -8.77
C GLY A 40 12.83 16.29 -7.40
N ARG A 41 13.61 17.27 -6.93
CA ARG A 41 14.35 17.22 -5.65
C ARG A 41 14.15 18.52 -4.87
N PHE A 42 13.22 18.53 -3.94
CA PHE A 42 12.91 19.64 -3.04
C PHE A 42 13.43 19.31 -1.63
N VAL A 43 14.74 19.23 -1.47
CA VAL A 43 15.43 18.75 -0.25
C VAL A 43 16.52 19.74 0.19
N PRO A 44 16.93 19.71 1.48
CA PRO A 44 18.12 20.41 1.95
C PRO A 44 19.37 19.97 1.18
N GLU A 45 20.31 20.92 0.96
CA GLU A 45 21.56 20.68 0.21
C GLU A 45 22.39 19.51 0.76
N ALA A 46 22.33 19.28 2.08
CA ALA A 46 23.03 18.18 2.74
C ALA A 46 22.63 16.78 2.20
N LEU A 47 21.44 16.65 1.61
CA LEU A 47 20.96 15.37 1.04
C LEU A 47 21.29 15.19 -0.44
N ILE A 48 21.73 16.21 -1.15
CA ILE A 48 21.96 16.14 -2.61
C ILE A 48 23.00 15.07 -2.94
N ALA A 49 24.15 15.07 -2.23
CA ALA A 49 25.19 14.07 -2.47
C ALA A 49 24.73 12.63 -2.19
N ALA A 50 23.87 12.42 -1.18
CA ALA A 50 23.32 11.11 -0.88
C ALA A 50 22.32 10.64 -1.95
N LEU A 51 21.49 11.55 -2.46
CA LEU A 51 20.57 11.26 -3.56
C LEU A 51 21.31 10.99 -4.88
N ASP A 52 22.42 11.70 -5.15
CA ASP A 52 23.27 11.43 -6.31
C ASP A 52 23.97 10.07 -6.20
N GLN A 53 24.45 9.71 -5.02
CA GLN A 53 25.01 8.39 -4.75
C GLN A 53 23.95 7.32 -5.01
N LEU A 54 22.74 7.49 -4.44
CA LEU A 54 21.64 6.55 -4.60
C LEU A 54 21.25 6.41 -6.07
N ALA A 55 21.06 7.53 -6.80
CA ALA A 55 20.72 7.51 -8.22
C ALA A 55 21.78 6.77 -9.04
N THR A 56 23.08 7.06 -8.79
CA THR A 56 24.20 6.42 -9.50
C THR A 56 24.25 4.92 -9.24
N VAL A 57 24.09 4.50 -7.98
CA VAL A 57 24.13 3.06 -7.63
C VAL A 57 22.90 2.35 -8.17
N TYR A 58 21.75 2.99 -8.12
CA TYR A 58 20.51 2.43 -8.66
C TYR A 58 20.56 2.26 -10.19
N GLU A 59 21.02 3.29 -10.93
CA GLU A 59 21.17 3.18 -12.40
C GLU A 59 22.12 2.05 -12.81
N LYS A 60 23.21 1.83 -12.07
CA LYS A 60 24.09 0.67 -12.31
C LYS A 60 23.39 -0.64 -11.99
N ALA A 61 22.67 -0.70 -10.87
CA ALA A 61 22.01 -1.92 -10.39
C ALA A 61 20.90 -2.39 -11.33
N ARG A 62 20.12 -1.49 -11.93
CA ARG A 62 19.02 -1.87 -12.84
C ARG A 62 19.49 -2.55 -14.13
N GLY A 63 20.75 -2.38 -14.52
CA GLY A 63 21.39 -3.08 -15.65
C GLY A 63 22.37 -4.20 -15.24
N ASP A 64 22.58 -4.40 -13.95
CA ASP A 64 23.56 -5.37 -13.44
C ASP A 64 22.92 -6.74 -13.21
N ARG A 65 23.38 -7.72 -14.00
CA ARG A 65 22.87 -9.09 -13.96
C ARG A 65 22.99 -9.73 -12.57
N GLU A 66 24.10 -9.51 -11.88
CA GLU A 66 24.31 -10.10 -10.55
C GLU A 66 23.29 -9.55 -9.54
N PHE A 67 23.03 -8.24 -9.58
CA PHE A 67 22.01 -7.63 -8.73
C PHE A 67 20.61 -8.17 -9.03
N LEU A 68 20.26 -8.27 -10.30
CA LEU A 68 18.94 -8.76 -10.73
C LEU A 68 18.74 -10.23 -10.36
N ASP A 69 19.76 -11.07 -10.61
CA ASP A 69 19.70 -12.49 -10.26
C ASP A 69 19.61 -12.70 -8.72
N GLU A 70 20.28 -11.88 -7.91
CA GLU A 70 20.16 -11.92 -6.44
C GLU A 70 18.77 -11.46 -5.97
N LEU A 71 18.24 -10.39 -6.53
CA LEU A 71 16.90 -9.90 -6.22
C LEU A 71 15.83 -10.93 -6.59
N ASP A 72 15.95 -11.56 -7.78
CA ASP A 72 15.05 -12.61 -8.23
C ASP A 72 15.09 -13.84 -7.32
N ARG A 73 16.29 -14.23 -6.89
CA ARG A 73 16.44 -15.31 -5.91
C ARG A 73 15.73 -14.98 -4.61
N LEU A 74 15.87 -13.76 -4.09
CA LEU A 74 15.18 -13.32 -2.87
C LEU A 74 13.65 -13.26 -3.06
N HIS A 75 13.18 -12.80 -4.20
CA HIS A 75 11.76 -12.81 -4.53
C HIS A 75 11.20 -14.23 -4.53
N ARG A 76 11.86 -15.16 -5.20
CA ARG A 76 11.41 -16.56 -5.31
C ARG A 76 11.56 -17.33 -4.00
N ASP A 77 12.77 -17.33 -3.43
CA ASP A 77 13.14 -18.27 -2.38
C ASP A 77 12.85 -17.73 -0.97
N TYR A 78 12.68 -16.41 -0.82
CA TYR A 78 12.43 -15.76 0.47
C TYR A 78 11.08 -15.07 0.54
N SER A 79 10.69 -14.29 -0.47
CA SER A 79 9.38 -13.63 -0.50
C SER A 79 8.22 -14.54 -0.88
N GLY A 80 8.49 -15.64 -1.61
CA GLY A 80 7.48 -16.61 -2.05
C GLY A 80 6.77 -16.22 -3.35
N ARG A 81 7.45 -15.46 -4.22
CA ARG A 81 6.90 -15.07 -5.53
C ARG A 81 7.05 -16.20 -6.58
N PRO A 82 6.22 -16.20 -7.64
CA PRO A 82 5.15 -15.25 -7.95
C PRO A 82 3.98 -15.33 -6.97
N SER A 83 3.40 -14.18 -6.59
CA SER A 83 2.19 -14.19 -5.77
C SER A 83 0.99 -14.71 -6.57
N PRO A 84 0.06 -15.46 -5.95
CA PRO A 84 -1.06 -16.06 -6.68
C PRO A 84 -2.04 -15.03 -7.25
N LEU A 85 -2.69 -15.39 -8.34
CA LEU A 85 -3.90 -14.74 -8.83
C LEU A 85 -5.11 -15.59 -8.42
N THR A 86 -5.99 -15.04 -7.60
CA THR A 86 -7.19 -15.75 -7.07
C THR A 86 -8.46 -15.11 -7.63
N GLU A 87 -9.38 -15.92 -8.17
CA GLU A 87 -10.73 -15.43 -8.52
C GLU A 87 -11.60 -15.43 -7.27
N ALA A 88 -12.19 -14.28 -6.95
CA ALA A 88 -13.11 -14.05 -5.84
C ALA A 88 -14.56 -14.19 -6.37
N ALA A 89 -14.97 -15.40 -6.67
CA ALA A 89 -16.22 -15.68 -7.40
C ALA A 89 -17.48 -15.30 -6.62
N LYS A 90 -17.53 -15.59 -5.31
CA LYS A 90 -18.69 -15.24 -4.47
C LYS A 90 -18.73 -13.73 -4.21
N PHE A 91 -17.58 -13.08 -4.02
CA PHE A 91 -17.47 -11.63 -3.91
C PHE A 91 -17.94 -10.96 -5.21
N GLY A 92 -17.57 -11.51 -6.38
CA GLY A 92 -17.98 -11.03 -7.70
C GLY A 92 -19.49 -11.03 -7.91
N GLN A 93 -20.24 -11.97 -7.30
CA GLN A 93 -21.70 -11.95 -7.34
C GLN A 93 -22.28 -10.65 -6.75
N HIS A 94 -21.66 -10.08 -5.72
CA HIS A 94 -22.05 -8.81 -5.12
C HIS A 94 -21.58 -7.59 -5.96
N ALA A 95 -20.70 -7.81 -6.91
CA ALA A 95 -20.22 -6.84 -7.89
C ALA A 95 -21.02 -6.91 -9.22
N GLY A 96 -22.30 -7.19 -9.18
CA GLY A 96 -23.13 -7.29 -10.40
C GLY A 96 -22.81 -8.50 -11.29
N GLY A 97 -22.09 -9.50 -10.77
CA GLY A 97 -21.66 -10.67 -11.51
C GLY A 97 -20.32 -10.52 -12.24
N ALA A 98 -19.68 -9.37 -12.14
CA ALA A 98 -18.35 -9.13 -12.70
C ALA A 98 -17.31 -10.10 -12.12
N ARG A 99 -16.37 -10.55 -12.96
CA ARG A 99 -15.24 -11.37 -12.50
C ARG A 99 -14.25 -10.52 -11.73
N ILE A 100 -14.09 -10.82 -10.43
CA ILE A 100 -13.10 -10.15 -9.58
C ILE A 100 -11.89 -11.07 -9.41
N LEU A 101 -10.73 -10.57 -9.81
CA LEU A 101 -9.44 -11.24 -9.68
C LEU A 101 -8.61 -10.51 -8.63
N LEU A 102 -8.04 -11.24 -7.69
CA LEU A 102 -7.20 -10.71 -6.62
C LEU A 102 -5.73 -11.10 -6.86
N LYS A 103 -4.86 -10.11 -7.06
CA LYS A 103 -3.41 -10.31 -7.01
C LYS A 103 -2.99 -10.35 -5.55
N ARG A 104 -2.55 -11.51 -5.07
CA ARG A 104 -2.43 -11.86 -3.65
C ARG A 104 -1.08 -11.45 -3.04
N GLU A 105 -0.82 -10.13 -2.94
CA GLU A 105 0.37 -9.60 -2.27
C GLU A 105 0.35 -9.79 -0.74
N ASP A 106 -0.80 -10.11 -0.17
CA ASP A 106 -0.99 -10.50 1.22
C ASP A 106 -0.32 -11.84 1.59
N LEU A 107 -0.03 -12.68 0.61
CA LEU A 107 0.62 -13.98 0.79
C LEU A 107 2.15 -13.91 0.68
N ASN A 108 2.73 -12.78 0.34
CA ASN A 108 4.17 -12.59 0.38
C ASN A 108 4.70 -12.71 1.81
N HIS A 109 5.97 -13.11 1.96
CA HIS A 109 6.65 -13.00 3.25
C HIS A 109 6.50 -11.59 3.82
N THR A 110 6.25 -11.46 5.11
CA THR A 110 5.81 -10.28 5.88
C THR A 110 4.34 -9.90 5.75
N GLY A 111 3.61 -10.41 4.74
CA GLY A 111 2.16 -10.25 4.60
C GLY A 111 1.70 -9.02 3.82
N SER A 112 2.56 -8.45 2.96
CA SER A 112 2.18 -7.34 2.08
C SER A 112 3.15 -7.16 0.91
N HIS A 113 2.77 -6.29 -0.04
CA HIS A 113 3.61 -5.87 -1.17
C HIS A 113 4.93 -5.19 -0.78
N LYS A 114 5.04 -4.67 0.45
CA LYS A 114 6.20 -3.86 0.89
C LYS A 114 7.53 -4.58 0.78
N ILE A 115 7.56 -5.90 0.95
CA ILE A 115 8.78 -6.71 0.87
C ILE A 115 9.48 -6.58 -0.48
N ASN A 116 8.73 -6.37 -1.58
CA ASN A 116 9.28 -6.25 -2.92
C ASN A 116 10.28 -5.09 -3.02
N ASN A 117 9.85 -3.91 -2.59
CA ASN A 117 10.69 -2.70 -2.57
C ASN A 117 11.83 -2.81 -1.57
N VAL A 118 11.53 -3.33 -0.39
CA VAL A 118 12.50 -3.37 0.72
C VAL A 118 13.70 -4.26 0.40
N LEU A 119 13.49 -5.41 -0.23
CA LEU A 119 14.61 -6.28 -0.65
C LEU A 119 15.52 -5.57 -1.65
N GLY A 120 14.97 -4.89 -2.65
CA GLY A 120 15.74 -4.11 -3.61
C GLY A 120 16.56 -2.99 -2.96
N GLN A 121 15.92 -2.18 -2.10
CA GLN A 121 16.61 -1.09 -1.42
C GLN A 121 17.67 -1.58 -0.41
N ALA A 122 17.43 -2.71 0.27
CA ALA A 122 18.41 -3.27 1.20
C ALA A 122 19.65 -3.80 0.45
N LEU A 123 19.50 -4.41 -0.73
CA LEU A 123 20.61 -4.76 -1.60
C LEU A 123 21.40 -3.52 -2.06
N LEU A 124 20.70 -2.44 -2.44
CA LEU A 124 21.34 -1.17 -2.77
C LEU A 124 22.12 -0.58 -1.58
N THR A 125 21.55 -0.67 -0.36
CA THR A 125 22.22 -0.24 0.87
C THR A 125 23.58 -0.91 1.03
N LYS A 126 23.64 -2.22 0.84
CA LYS A 126 24.90 -2.99 0.87
C LYS A 126 25.87 -2.55 -0.23
N ARG A 127 25.38 -2.32 -1.46
CA ARG A 127 26.21 -1.84 -2.57
C ARG A 127 26.76 -0.42 -2.35
N MET A 128 26.04 0.41 -1.61
CA MET A 128 26.52 1.72 -1.18
C MET A 128 27.55 1.66 -0.03
N GLY A 129 27.77 0.49 0.56
CA GLY A 129 28.66 0.29 1.71
C GLY A 129 28.10 0.88 3.01
N LYS A 130 26.79 1.12 3.08
CA LYS A 130 26.13 1.64 4.29
C LYS A 130 25.78 0.52 5.23
N SER A 131 25.91 0.78 6.53
CA SER A 131 25.69 -0.22 7.59
C SER A 131 24.37 -0.04 8.34
N ARG A 132 23.74 1.15 8.22
CA ARG A 132 22.53 1.53 8.93
C ARG A 132 21.41 1.87 7.97
N VAL A 133 20.21 1.44 8.29
CA VAL A 133 18.96 1.74 7.58
C VAL A 133 18.02 2.44 8.53
N ILE A 134 17.39 3.51 8.05
CA ILE A 134 16.23 4.11 8.68
C ILE A 134 15.01 3.95 7.78
N ALA A 135 13.82 3.86 8.37
CA ALA A 135 12.56 3.80 7.66
C ALA A 135 11.47 4.53 8.44
N GLU A 136 10.46 5.00 7.73
CA GLU A 136 9.19 5.43 8.29
C GLU A 136 8.14 4.31 8.22
N THR A 137 7.11 4.37 9.06
CA THR A 137 5.95 3.49 8.89
C THR A 137 4.70 4.07 9.54
N GLY A 138 3.52 3.86 8.92
CA GLY A 138 2.20 4.14 9.49
C GLY A 138 1.57 2.83 9.99
N ALA A 139 1.00 2.01 9.11
CA ALA A 139 0.42 0.71 9.46
C ALA A 139 1.42 -0.34 9.98
N GLY A 140 2.72 -0.04 10.00
CA GLY A 140 3.76 -0.94 10.47
C GLY A 140 4.27 -1.94 9.44
N GLN A 141 3.58 -2.15 8.32
CA GLN A 141 3.97 -3.16 7.33
C GLN A 141 5.29 -2.84 6.63
N HIS A 142 5.56 -1.56 6.34
CA HIS A 142 6.85 -1.15 5.79
C HIS A 142 7.97 -1.35 6.82
N GLY A 143 7.75 -0.94 8.07
CA GLY A 143 8.70 -1.15 9.16
C GLY A 143 9.02 -2.64 9.38
N VAL A 144 8.01 -3.52 9.39
CA VAL A 144 8.22 -4.98 9.50
C VAL A 144 9.03 -5.52 8.32
N ALA A 145 8.70 -5.12 7.09
CA ALA A 145 9.46 -5.54 5.91
C ALA A 145 10.92 -5.06 5.98
N THR A 146 11.15 -3.79 6.38
CA THR A 146 12.49 -3.22 6.54
C THR A 146 13.28 -3.95 7.62
N ALA A 147 12.69 -4.15 8.80
CA ALA A 147 13.34 -4.93 9.87
C ALA A 147 13.70 -6.35 9.43
N THR A 148 12.80 -6.99 8.64
CA THR A 148 13.04 -8.31 8.08
C THR A 148 14.25 -8.34 7.13
N ALA A 149 14.34 -7.42 6.18
CA ALA A 149 15.46 -7.37 5.25
C ALA A 149 16.77 -6.95 5.96
N CYS A 150 16.71 -6.04 6.94
CA CYS A 150 17.88 -5.66 7.72
C CYS A 150 18.42 -6.84 8.54
N ALA A 151 17.54 -7.61 9.18
CA ALA A 151 17.93 -8.83 9.89
C ALA A 151 18.58 -9.86 8.94
N LEU A 152 17.97 -10.07 7.75
CA LEU A 152 18.50 -10.97 6.73
C LEU A 152 19.90 -10.57 6.24
N MET A 153 20.16 -9.26 6.10
CA MET A 153 21.38 -8.73 5.47
C MET A 153 22.41 -8.21 6.48
N GLY A 154 22.14 -8.31 7.80
CA GLY A 154 23.05 -7.86 8.86
C GLY A 154 23.21 -6.33 8.89
N LEU A 155 22.13 -5.58 8.69
CA LEU A 155 22.08 -4.12 8.74
C LEU A 155 21.44 -3.64 10.04
N GLU A 156 21.95 -2.56 10.64
CA GLU A 156 21.27 -1.86 11.71
C GLU A 156 19.96 -1.25 11.19
N CYS A 157 18.88 -1.34 11.99
CA CYS A 157 17.56 -0.89 11.58
C CYS A 157 16.92 0.01 12.63
N VAL A 158 16.55 1.23 12.24
CA VAL A 158 15.75 2.15 13.05
C VAL A 158 14.48 2.52 12.29
N VAL A 159 13.32 2.34 12.94
CA VAL A 159 12.01 2.62 12.33
C VAL A 159 11.32 3.73 13.11
N TYR A 160 11.00 4.82 12.42
CA TYR A 160 10.19 5.93 12.93
C TYR A 160 8.72 5.64 12.69
N MET A 161 7.91 5.78 13.74
CA MET A 161 6.48 5.54 13.68
C MET A 161 5.75 6.54 14.56
N GLY A 162 4.66 7.13 14.07
CA GLY A 162 3.85 8.05 14.88
C GLY A 162 3.35 7.39 16.15
N GLU A 163 3.33 8.10 17.28
CA GLU A 163 2.92 7.54 18.57
C GLU A 163 1.50 6.96 18.49
N VAL A 164 0.57 7.65 17.82
CA VAL A 164 -0.80 7.16 17.58
C VAL A 164 -0.80 5.86 16.78
N ASP A 165 0.06 5.76 15.78
CA ASP A 165 0.18 4.55 14.95
C ASP A 165 0.84 3.40 15.71
N THR A 166 1.77 3.68 16.64
CA THR A 166 2.38 2.63 17.50
C THR A 166 1.35 1.96 18.40
N GLU A 167 0.34 2.70 18.85
CA GLU A 167 -0.76 2.16 19.65
C GLU A 167 -1.73 1.35 18.79
N ARG A 168 -2.16 1.91 17.62
CA ARG A 168 -3.08 1.23 16.69
C ARG A 168 -2.51 -0.09 16.15
N GLN A 169 -1.18 -0.18 16.00
CA GLN A 169 -0.48 -1.26 15.31
C GLN A 169 0.57 -1.94 16.20
N ALA A 170 0.25 -2.11 17.49
CA ALA A 170 1.15 -2.70 18.51
C ALA A 170 1.72 -4.06 18.11
N LEU A 171 0.95 -4.90 17.39
CA LEU A 171 1.41 -6.18 16.85
C LEU A 171 2.61 -6.02 15.91
N ASN A 172 2.55 -5.05 15.00
CA ASN A 172 3.66 -4.78 14.07
C ASN A 172 4.87 -4.18 14.79
N VAL A 173 4.65 -3.35 15.82
CA VAL A 173 5.73 -2.84 16.68
C VAL A 173 6.46 -4.00 17.35
N ALA A 174 5.74 -4.97 17.93
CA ALA A 174 6.32 -6.17 18.52
C ALA A 174 7.12 -6.99 17.49
N ARG A 175 6.59 -7.17 16.27
CA ARG A 175 7.27 -7.89 15.18
C ARG A 175 8.58 -7.19 14.77
N MET A 176 8.59 -5.86 14.62
CA MET A 176 9.81 -5.10 14.31
C MET A 176 10.89 -5.28 15.38
N ARG A 177 10.50 -5.20 16.66
CA ARG A 177 11.44 -5.41 17.80
C ARG A 177 11.97 -6.83 17.86
N LEU A 178 11.15 -7.85 17.60
CA LEU A 178 11.58 -9.25 17.49
C LEU A 178 12.60 -9.48 16.38
N LEU A 179 12.49 -8.71 15.28
CA LEU A 179 13.44 -8.73 14.16
C LEU A 179 14.71 -7.89 14.42
N GLY A 180 14.85 -7.32 15.62
CA GLY A 180 16.05 -6.56 16.03
C GLY A 180 16.02 -5.08 15.67
N ALA A 181 14.92 -4.54 15.16
CA ALA A 181 14.81 -3.11 14.86
C ALA A 181 14.53 -2.28 16.11
N THR A 182 15.12 -1.09 16.17
CA THR A 182 14.74 -0.04 17.11
C THR A 182 13.52 0.72 16.57
N VAL A 183 12.41 0.73 17.31
CA VAL A 183 11.22 1.49 16.94
C VAL A 183 11.16 2.76 17.78
N VAL A 184 11.17 3.92 17.11
CA VAL A 184 11.16 5.25 17.73
C VAL A 184 9.77 5.88 17.55
N PRO A 185 8.97 6.02 18.64
CA PRO A 185 7.69 6.73 18.59
C PRO A 185 7.89 8.23 18.36
N VAL A 186 7.22 8.77 17.34
CA VAL A 186 7.27 10.20 17.01
C VAL A 186 6.09 10.91 17.67
N LYS A 187 6.39 11.88 18.55
CA LYS A 187 5.44 12.60 19.41
C LYS A 187 5.06 13.99 18.90
N SER A 188 5.70 14.45 17.82
CA SER A 188 5.47 15.77 17.22
C SER A 188 4.31 15.71 16.19
N GLY A 189 3.69 16.85 15.92
CA GLY A 189 2.64 17.00 14.91
C GLY A 189 1.39 16.17 15.19
N SER A 190 0.80 15.61 14.16
CA SER A 190 -0.35 14.69 14.23
C SER A 190 0.00 13.31 14.80
N ARG A 191 1.29 13.03 14.98
CA ARG A 191 1.81 11.75 15.50
C ARG A 191 1.43 10.54 14.65
N THR A 192 1.39 10.76 13.31
CA THR A 192 1.07 9.77 12.27
C THR A 192 2.22 9.64 11.27
N LEU A 193 1.98 8.94 10.15
CA LEU A 193 2.97 8.66 9.10
C LEU A 193 3.70 9.91 8.59
N LYS A 194 3.01 11.07 8.41
CA LYS A 194 3.64 12.31 7.93
C LYS A 194 4.79 12.74 8.87
N ASP A 195 4.57 12.69 10.16
CA ASP A 195 5.55 13.11 11.15
C ASP A 195 6.68 12.08 11.31
N ALA A 196 6.37 10.80 11.13
CA ALA A 196 7.39 9.75 11.05
C ALA A 196 8.36 9.98 9.89
N ILE A 197 7.86 10.38 8.71
CA ILE A 197 8.69 10.76 7.55
C ILE A 197 9.56 11.98 7.89
N ASN A 198 8.98 13.01 8.51
CA ASN A 198 9.72 14.21 8.90
C ASN A 198 10.89 13.89 9.86
N GLU A 199 10.66 13.00 10.82
CA GLU A 199 11.72 12.62 11.78
C GLU A 199 12.79 11.75 11.11
N ALA A 200 12.39 10.81 10.25
CA ALA A 200 13.34 10.02 9.46
C ALA A 200 14.21 10.90 8.56
N LEU A 201 13.64 11.95 7.95
CA LEU A 201 14.41 12.93 7.17
C LEU A 201 15.42 13.69 8.02
N ARG A 202 15.08 14.07 9.26
CA ARG A 202 16.03 14.74 10.19
C ARG A 202 17.19 13.82 10.58
N ASP A 203 16.89 12.56 10.89
CA ASP A 203 17.94 11.56 11.15
C ASP A 203 18.82 11.38 9.92
N TRP A 204 18.21 11.26 8.73
CA TRP A 204 18.99 11.06 7.50
C TRP A 204 19.97 12.20 7.22
N VAL A 205 19.53 13.45 7.36
CA VAL A 205 20.41 14.63 7.23
C VAL A 205 21.59 14.55 8.20
N THR A 206 21.36 14.07 9.42
CA THR A 206 22.38 14.01 10.47
C THR A 206 23.39 12.89 10.24
N ASN A 207 22.94 11.72 9.74
CA ASN A 207 23.71 10.48 9.66
C ASN A 207 23.90 9.99 8.21
N VAL A 208 23.90 10.89 7.24
CA VAL A 208 23.88 10.57 5.82
C VAL A 208 25.07 9.73 5.33
N SER A 209 26.23 9.79 6.03
CA SER A 209 27.46 9.10 5.64
C SER A 209 27.35 7.58 5.70
N ASP A 210 26.69 7.02 6.71
CA ASP A 210 26.60 5.60 6.97
C ASP A 210 25.17 5.04 6.89
N THR A 211 24.20 5.92 6.75
CA THR A 211 22.77 5.63 6.81
C THR A 211 22.10 5.76 5.46
N HIS A 212 21.30 4.74 5.09
CA HIS A 212 20.35 4.79 3.98
C HIS A 212 18.94 4.98 4.50
N TYR A 213 18.20 5.94 3.95
CA TYR A 213 16.78 6.07 4.18
C TYR A 213 16.03 5.17 3.20
N LEU A 214 15.55 4.03 3.70
CA LEU A 214 14.77 3.04 2.95
C LEU A 214 13.31 3.48 2.91
N PHE A 215 12.93 4.17 1.84
CA PHE A 215 11.62 4.83 1.70
C PHE A 215 10.52 3.81 1.38
N GLY A 216 9.37 3.90 2.07
CA GLY A 216 8.30 2.89 2.00
C GLY A 216 7.25 3.11 0.93
N THR A 217 7.28 4.24 0.23
CA THR A 217 6.28 4.58 -0.80
C THR A 217 6.91 5.29 -1.99
N VAL A 218 6.13 5.53 -3.06
CA VAL A 218 6.58 6.21 -4.28
C VAL A 218 6.58 7.74 -4.16
N ALA A 219 6.62 8.27 -2.92
CA ALA A 219 6.84 9.68 -2.63
C ALA A 219 8.33 9.95 -2.37
N GLY A 220 8.69 11.21 -2.15
CA GLY A 220 10.06 11.60 -1.86
C GLY A 220 10.81 12.13 -3.08
N ALA A 221 12.05 12.60 -2.84
CA ALA A 221 12.90 13.17 -3.87
C ALA A 221 13.42 12.11 -4.85
N HIS A 222 13.63 12.51 -6.11
CA HIS A 222 14.29 11.63 -7.08
C HIS A 222 15.67 11.14 -6.56
N PRO A 223 15.99 9.82 -6.68
CA PRO A 223 15.40 8.77 -7.52
C PRO A 223 14.31 7.93 -6.83
N ILE A 224 13.92 8.26 -5.59
CA ILE A 224 13.07 7.40 -4.75
C ILE A 224 11.76 6.98 -5.46
N PRO A 225 10.94 7.86 -6.05
CA PRO A 225 9.69 7.45 -6.67
C PRO A 225 9.87 6.43 -7.79
N MET A 226 10.84 6.65 -8.68
CA MET A 226 11.17 5.74 -9.77
C MET A 226 11.67 4.39 -9.25
N MET A 227 12.62 4.41 -8.33
CA MET A 227 13.22 3.22 -7.75
C MET A 227 12.18 2.35 -7.02
N VAL A 228 11.33 2.95 -6.19
CA VAL A 228 10.27 2.23 -5.46
C VAL A 228 9.23 1.66 -6.41
N ARG A 229 8.83 2.40 -7.45
CA ARG A 229 7.97 1.89 -8.53
C ARG A 229 8.58 0.65 -9.17
N ASP A 230 9.83 0.72 -9.57
CA ASP A 230 10.50 -0.35 -10.31
C ASP A 230 10.61 -1.63 -9.48
N PHE A 231 10.88 -1.53 -8.18
CA PHE A 231 10.88 -2.72 -7.31
C PHE A 231 9.47 -3.29 -7.06
N HIS A 232 8.43 -2.46 -7.18
CA HIS A 232 7.05 -2.94 -7.06
C HIS A 232 6.44 -3.43 -8.37
N ARG A 233 6.97 -3.06 -9.54
CA ARG A 233 6.36 -3.38 -10.83
C ARG A 233 6.24 -4.89 -11.12
N ILE A 234 6.98 -5.72 -10.42
CA ILE A 234 6.87 -7.19 -10.46
C ILE A 234 5.43 -7.65 -10.19
N ILE A 235 4.67 -6.89 -9.38
CA ILE A 235 3.25 -7.15 -9.10
C ILE A 235 2.44 -7.16 -10.39
N GLY A 236 2.59 -6.10 -11.19
CA GLY A 236 1.86 -5.93 -12.43
C GLY A 236 2.34 -6.87 -13.54
N LEU A 237 3.65 -7.10 -13.64
CA LEU A 237 4.23 -8.03 -14.63
C LEU A 237 3.68 -9.44 -14.44
N GLU A 238 3.74 -9.97 -13.21
CA GLU A 238 3.18 -11.29 -12.89
C GLU A 238 1.66 -11.33 -13.09
N ALA A 239 0.94 -10.29 -12.63
CA ALA A 239 -0.51 -10.25 -12.76
C ALA A 239 -0.94 -10.27 -14.24
N ARG A 240 -0.27 -9.49 -15.08
CA ARG A 240 -0.53 -9.44 -16.54
C ARG A 240 -0.34 -10.80 -17.20
N GLU A 241 0.78 -11.47 -16.92
CA GLU A 241 1.07 -12.80 -17.45
C GLU A 241 0.05 -13.83 -16.97
N GLN A 242 -0.24 -13.86 -15.67
CA GLN A 242 -1.20 -14.79 -15.07
C GLN A 242 -2.62 -14.61 -15.62
N VAL A 243 -3.05 -13.37 -15.89
CA VAL A 243 -4.36 -13.09 -16.47
C VAL A 243 -4.42 -13.54 -17.93
N LEU A 244 -3.39 -13.23 -18.72
CA LEU A 244 -3.30 -13.66 -20.12
C LEU A 244 -3.24 -15.17 -20.25
N GLU A 245 -2.44 -15.86 -19.43
CA GLU A 245 -2.34 -17.31 -19.43
C GLU A 245 -3.69 -17.97 -19.09
N ARG A 246 -4.41 -17.44 -18.07
CA ARG A 246 -5.63 -18.06 -17.56
C ARG A 246 -6.88 -17.72 -18.38
N TYR A 247 -6.97 -16.49 -18.90
CA TYR A 247 -8.19 -15.98 -19.52
C TYR A 247 -8.03 -15.54 -21.00
N GLY A 248 -6.80 -15.55 -21.53
CA GLY A 248 -6.52 -15.20 -22.94
C GLY A 248 -6.72 -13.72 -23.29
N ARG A 249 -7.09 -12.86 -22.32
CA ARG A 249 -7.31 -11.42 -22.52
C ARG A 249 -6.88 -10.62 -21.29
N LEU A 250 -6.60 -9.33 -21.48
CA LEU A 250 -6.35 -8.41 -20.38
C LEU A 250 -7.63 -8.12 -19.58
N PRO A 251 -7.53 -7.66 -18.33
CA PRO A 251 -8.69 -7.22 -17.57
C PRO A 251 -9.26 -5.93 -18.16
N ASP A 252 -10.55 -5.67 -17.93
CA ASP A 252 -11.18 -4.40 -18.33
C ASP A 252 -10.77 -3.26 -17.38
N VAL A 253 -10.51 -3.59 -16.11
CA VAL A 253 -10.08 -2.64 -15.08
C VAL A 253 -8.97 -3.25 -14.22
N VAL A 254 -7.96 -2.43 -13.90
CA VAL A 254 -7.00 -2.70 -12.82
C VAL A 254 -7.24 -1.69 -11.71
N ALA A 255 -7.50 -2.20 -10.51
CA ALA A 255 -7.91 -1.43 -9.34
C ALA A 255 -6.93 -1.62 -8.16
N ALA A 256 -6.65 -0.54 -7.43
CA ALA A 256 -5.82 -0.60 -6.22
C ALA A 256 -6.17 0.54 -5.26
N CYS A 257 -5.93 0.35 -3.95
CA CYS A 257 -5.99 1.46 -2.99
C CYS A 257 -4.79 2.40 -3.16
N VAL A 258 -5.00 3.68 -2.85
CA VAL A 258 -3.98 4.73 -2.99
C VAL A 258 -3.91 5.57 -1.73
N GLY A 259 -2.79 5.44 -1.00
CA GLY A 259 -2.28 6.43 -0.06
C GLY A 259 -1.09 7.11 -0.72
N GLY A 260 0.16 6.78 -0.34
CA GLY A 260 1.33 7.20 -1.11
C GLY A 260 1.43 6.55 -2.50
N GLY A 261 0.72 5.44 -2.77
CA GLY A 261 0.48 4.89 -4.10
C GLY A 261 1.42 3.76 -4.54
N SER A 262 2.31 3.23 -3.68
CA SER A 262 3.32 2.24 -4.12
C SER A 262 2.72 0.93 -4.63
N ASN A 263 1.67 0.39 -4.00
CA ASN A 263 1.01 -0.81 -4.48
C ASN A 263 0.28 -0.58 -5.80
N ALA A 264 -0.35 0.59 -5.95
CA ALA A 264 -1.11 0.94 -7.14
C ALA A 264 -0.20 1.12 -8.35
N ILE A 265 0.88 1.90 -8.23
CA ILE A 265 1.81 2.06 -9.35
C ILE A 265 2.49 0.74 -9.71
N GLY A 266 2.78 -0.11 -8.71
CA GLY A 266 3.36 -1.43 -8.91
C GLY A 266 2.53 -2.33 -9.81
N ILE A 267 1.20 -2.31 -9.66
CA ILE A 267 0.32 -3.08 -10.54
C ILE A 267 -0.05 -2.31 -11.82
N PHE A 268 -0.24 -0.99 -11.76
CA PHE A 268 -0.64 -0.17 -12.92
C PHE A 268 0.43 -0.15 -14.02
N HIS A 269 1.70 -0.11 -13.63
CA HIS A 269 2.83 0.10 -14.54
C HIS A 269 2.84 -0.89 -15.71
N ALA A 270 2.49 -2.16 -15.49
CA ALA A 270 2.45 -3.18 -16.54
C ALA A 270 1.29 -2.99 -17.55
N PHE A 271 0.37 -2.07 -17.29
CA PHE A 271 -0.81 -1.83 -18.11
C PHE A 271 -0.88 -0.39 -18.66
N LEU A 272 0.18 0.41 -18.45
CA LEU A 272 0.18 1.82 -18.88
C LEU A 272 -0.01 1.98 -20.39
N ASP A 273 0.58 1.10 -21.19
CA ASP A 273 0.51 1.12 -22.66
C ASP A 273 -0.74 0.42 -23.23
N ASP A 274 -1.64 -0.06 -22.38
CA ASP A 274 -2.88 -0.71 -22.79
C ASP A 274 -4.09 0.26 -22.62
N PRO A 275 -4.43 1.07 -23.62
CA PRO A 275 -5.50 2.07 -23.51
C PRO A 275 -6.89 1.45 -23.30
N GLY A 276 -7.06 0.17 -23.64
CA GLY A 276 -8.29 -0.60 -23.37
C GLY A 276 -8.44 -1.05 -21.92
N VAL A 277 -7.41 -0.93 -21.09
CA VAL A 277 -7.44 -1.27 -19.65
C VAL A 277 -7.61 0.01 -18.83
N ARG A 278 -8.73 0.14 -18.12
CA ARG A 278 -8.95 1.26 -17.19
C ARG A 278 -8.06 1.07 -15.94
N LEU A 279 -7.37 2.13 -15.50
CA LEU A 279 -6.61 2.14 -14.26
C LEU A 279 -7.35 3.02 -13.25
N VAL A 280 -7.76 2.43 -12.13
CA VAL A 280 -8.57 3.13 -11.13
C VAL A 280 -7.95 2.99 -9.74
N GLY A 281 -7.52 4.12 -9.17
CA GLY A 281 -7.02 4.22 -7.81
C GLY A 281 -8.14 4.61 -6.85
N PHE A 282 -8.21 3.98 -5.68
CA PHE A 282 -9.19 4.29 -4.65
C PHE A 282 -8.51 4.89 -3.43
N GLU A 283 -8.86 6.14 -3.14
CA GLU A 283 -8.30 6.94 -2.06
C GLU A 283 -9.17 6.89 -0.80
N PRO A 284 -8.60 7.12 0.40
CA PRO A 284 -9.39 7.13 1.63
C PRO A 284 -10.30 8.36 1.68
N GLY A 285 -11.59 8.15 1.52
CA GLY A 285 -12.64 9.17 1.67
C GLY A 285 -12.98 9.47 3.13
N GLY A 286 -12.44 8.70 4.07
CA GLY A 286 -12.65 8.92 5.51
C GLY A 286 -14.13 8.92 5.90
N ASP A 287 -14.54 9.96 6.62
CA ASP A 287 -15.95 10.17 7.02
C ASP A 287 -16.80 10.79 5.89
N GLY A 288 -16.23 10.96 4.69
CA GLY A 288 -16.78 11.70 3.54
C GLY A 288 -15.93 12.93 3.23
N VAL A 289 -15.62 13.15 1.94
CA VAL A 289 -14.71 14.24 1.54
C VAL A 289 -15.24 15.64 1.91
N GLU A 290 -16.56 15.80 1.96
CA GLU A 290 -17.26 17.03 2.37
C GLU A 290 -17.07 17.39 3.85
N THR A 291 -16.66 16.42 4.68
CA THR A 291 -16.40 16.65 6.12
C THR A 291 -15.03 17.26 6.37
N GLY A 292 -14.12 17.23 5.38
CA GLY A 292 -12.71 17.57 5.53
C GLY A 292 -11.90 16.52 6.28
N ARG A 293 -12.50 15.41 6.73
CA ARG A 293 -11.82 14.29 7.40
C ARG A 293 -11.62 13.14 6.43
N HIS A 294 -10.62 13.26 5.59
CA HIS A 294 -10.27 12.30 4.54
C HIS A 294 -8.77 12.35 4.19
N GLY A 295 -8.29 11.37 3.42
CA GLY A 295 -6.93 11.33 2.84
C GLY A 295 -6.94 11.29 1.30
N ALA A 296 -8.03 11.74 0.67
CA ALA A 296 -8.22 11.70 -0.78
C ALA A 296 -7.41 12.79 -1.49
N THR A 297 -6.11 12.58 -1.59
CA THR A 297 -5.12 13.57 -2.03
C THR A 297 -5.24 13.94 -3.51
N LEU A 298 -5.44 12.95 -4.40
CA LEU A 298 -5.57 13.21 -5.84
C LEU A 298 -6.95 13.81 -6.16
N SER A 299 -7.99 13.35 -5.49
CA SER A 299 -9.37 13.81 -5.77
C SER A 299 -9.62 15.22 -5.22
N GLN A 300 -9.06 15.59 -4.06
CA GLN A 300 -9.39 16.81 -3.32
C GLN A 300 -8.20 17.76 -3.13
N GLY A 301 -6.96 17.28 -3.27
CA GLY A 301 -5.76 18.07 -3.06
C GLY A 301 -5.38 18.94 -4.25
N THR A 302 -4.32 19.71 -4.06
CA THR A 302 -3.74 20.62 -5.06
C THR A 302 -2.24 20.38 -5.20
N PRO A 303 -1.61 20.77 -6.33
CA PRO A 303 -0.16 20.64 -6.51
C PRO A 303 0.65 21.44 -5.51
N GLY A 304 1.67 20.82 -4.92
CA GLY A 304 2.61 21.45 -3.99
C GLY A 304 3.79 20.53 -3.68
N ALA A 305 4.78 21.00 -2.92
CA ALA A 305 5.95 20.23 -2.55
C ALA A 305 5.79 19.62 -1.15
N LEU A 306 5.99 18.31 -1.04
CA LEU A 306 5.97 17.59 0.23
C LEU A 306 7.05 16.49 0.23
N HIS A 307 7.77 16.34 1.35
CA HIS A 307 8.79 15.29 1.56
C HIS A 307 9.82 15.17 0.43
N GLY A 308 10.12 16.28 -0.23
CA GLY A 308 11.18 16.36 -1.24
C GLY A 308 10.74 16.20 -2.69
N ALA A 309 9.46 16.14 -2.99
CA ALA A 309 8.93 16.10 -4.36
C ALA A 309 7.75 17.06 -4.57
N MET A 310 7.58 17.55 -5.80
CA MET A 310 6.35 18.20 -6.26
C MET A 310 5.33 17.10 -6.59
N SER A 311 4.12 17.19 -6.00
CA SER A 311 3.02 16.26 -6.28
C SER A 311 1.67 16.90 -5.92
N TYR A 312 0.58 16.13 -5.90
CA TYR A 312 -0.65 16.54 -5.22
C TYR A 312 -0.51 16.32 -3.72
N LEU A 313 -1.05 17.25 -2.94
CA LEU A 313 -1.13 17.13 -1.47
C LEU A 313 -2.39 17.83 -0.94
N LEU A 314 -2.82 17.40 0.24
CA LEU A 314 -3.83 18.11 1.01
C LEU A 314 -3.16 19.32 1.68
N GLN A 315 -3.59 20.52 1.33
CA GLN A 315 -3.06 21.78 1.87
C GLN A 315 -4.16 22.84 1.92
N ASP A 316 -3.99 23.78 2.83
CA ASP A 316 -4.86 24.96 2.95
C ASP A 316 -4.51 26.04 1.90
N ALA A 317 -5.23 27.17 1.97
CA ALA A 317 -5.03 28.28 1.05
C ALA A 317 -3.65 28.96 1.17
N ASP A 318 -2.98 28.80 2.32
CA ASP A 318 -1.66 29.34 2.59
C ASP A 318 -0.54 28.35 2.23
N GLY A 319 -0.90 27.17 1.69
CA GLY A 319 0.03 26.12 1.29
C GLY A 319 0.54 25.27 2.45
N GLN A 320 -0.06 25.36 3.65
CA GLN A 320 0.26 24.49 4.77
C GLN A 320 -0.38 23.13 4.58
N THR A 321 0.37 22.07 4.83
CA THR A 321 -0.14 20.70 4.73
C THR A 321 -1.29 20.49 5.73
N ALA A 322 -2.47 20.16 5.23
CA ALA A 322 -3.61 19.79 6.06
C ALA A 322 -3.43 18.39 6.66
N GLU A 323 -4.10 18.12 7.77
CA GLU A 323 -4.16 16.79 8.34
C GLU A 323 -4.97 15.87 7.43
N SER A 324 -4.47 14.66 7.21
CA SER A 324 -5.21 13.58 6.58
C SER A 324 -5.92 12.72 7.63
N TYR A 325 -6.92 11.98 7.20
CA TYR A 325 -7.60 11.01 8.04
C TYR A 325 -8.01 9.78 7.25
N SER A 326 -7.85 8.61 7.85
CA SER A 326 -8.37 7.32 7.39
C SER A 326 -8.43 6.35 8.55
N ILE A 327 -9.44 5.47 8.59
CA ILE A 327 -9.45 4.29 9.46
C ILE A 327 -8.25 3.38 9.18
N SER A 328 -7.72 3.43 7.97
CA SER A 328 -6.52 2.71 7.54
C SER A 328 -5.27 3.55 7.78
N ALA A 329 -4.45 3.16 8.75
CA ALA A 329 -3.19 3.86 9.05
C ALA A 329 -2.21 3.90 7.87
N GLY A 330 -2.28 2.94 6.93
CA GLY A 330 -1.42 2.91 5.74
C GLY A 330 -1.87 3.85 4.62
N LEU A 331 -3.09 4.39 4.69
CA LEU A 331 -3.64 5.38 3.75
C LEU A 331 -3.70 6.79 4.35
N ASP A 332 -3.47 6.93 5.66
CA ASP A 332 -3.48 8.21 6.37
C ASP A 332 -2.20 9.02 6.04
N TYR A 333 -2.20 9.62 4.87
CA TYR A 333 -1.07 10.37 4.33
C TYR A 333 -1.57 11.51 3.41
N PRO A 334 -1.17 12.77 3.65
CA PRO A 334 -1.68 13.92 2.91
C PRO A 334 -0.97 14.17 1.55
N GLY A 335 -0.22 13.21 1.05
CA GLY A 335 0.51 13.32 -0.22
C GLY A 335 0.40 12.04 -1.05
N VAL A 336 0.95 12.06 -2.26
CA VAL A 336 0.94 10.93 -3.19
C VAL A 336 2.19 10.95 -4.08
N GLY A 337 2.52 9.82 -4.68
CA GLY A 337 3.62 9.71 -5.63
C GLY A 337 3.45 10.60 -6.87
N PRO A 338 4.52 11.24 -7.35
CA PRO A 338 4.46 12.19 -8.47
C PRO A 338 4.02 11.55 -9.80
N GLU A 339 4.30 10.28 -10.01
CA GLU A 339 3.83 9.58 -11.21
C GLU A 339 2.30 9.42 -11.21
N HIS A 340 1.67 9.17 -10.06
CA HIS A 340 0.20 9.19 -9.95
C HIS A 340 -0.39 10.56 -10.28
N ALA A 341 0.29 11.63 -9.86
CA ALA A 341 -0.11 13.00 -10.20
C ALA A 341 -0.09 13.24 -11.71
N LEU A 342 0.96 12.78 -12.41
CA LEU A 342 1.01 12.81 -13.86
C LEU A 342 -0.10 11.97 -14.49
N LEU A 343 -0.27 10.71 -14.08
CA LEU A 343 -1.27 9.80 -14.65
C LEU A 343 -2.70 10.35 -14.53
N LYS A 344 -3.01 11.05 -13.45
CA LYS A 344 -4.25 11.78 -13.28
C LYS A 344 -4.38 12.92 -14.31
N ASP A 345 -3.37 13.80 -14.39
CA ASP A 345 -3.43 15.00 -15.22
C ASP A 345 -3.54 14.67 -16.71
N VAL A 346 -2.89 13.60 -17.16
CA VAL A 346 -2.98 13.12 -18.54
C VAL A 346 -4.19 12.23 -18.81
N GLY A 347 -5.00 11.94 -17.78
CA GLY A 347 -6.21 11.12 -17.92
C GLY A 347 -5.94 9.63 -18.14
N ARG A 348 -4.72 9.14 -17.85
CA ARG A 348 -4.39 7.70 -17.98
C ARG A 348 -4.95 6.87 -16.84
N ALA A 349 -5.01 7.43 -15.63
CA ALA A 349 -5.63 6.80 -14.48
C ALA A 349 -6.66 7.75 -13.84
N THR A 350 -7.71 7.18 -13.27
CA THR A 350 -8.71 7.90 -12.47
C THR A 350 -8.56 7.58 -11.01
N TYR A 351 -8.95 8.52 -10.14
CA TYR A 351 -8.85 8.36 -8.69
C TYR A 351 -10.16 8.77 -8.03
N GLU A 352 -10.68 7.90 -7.18
CA GLU A 352 -12.00 8.05 -6.58
C GLU A 352 -11.91 7.85 -5.06
N PRO A 353 -12.61 8.66 -4.25
CA PRO A 353 -12.68 8.44 -2.82
C PRO A 353 -13.60 7.26 -2.49
N VAL A 354 -13.22 6.54 -1.43
CA VAL A 354 -14.01 5.49 -0.78
C VAL A 354 -14.05 5.80 0.70
N THR A 355 -15.24 5.88 1.28
CA THR A 355 -15.43 6.16 2.71
C THR A 355 -15.00 4.98 3.57
N ASP A 356 -14.71 5.25 4.85
CA ASP A 356 -14.36 4.21 5.82
C ASP A 356 -15.50 3.17 5.94
N ALA A 357 -16.75 3.60 5.88
CA ALA A 357 -17.92 2.71 5.93
C ALA A 357 -17.96 1.76 4.71
N GLU A 358 -17.81 2.29 3.49
CA GLU A 358 -17.76 1.46 2.27
C GLU A 358 -16.60 0.47 2.31
N ALA A 359 -15.42 0.91 2.77
CA ALA A 359 -14.25 0.06 2.92
C ALA A 359 -14.49 -1.08 3.92
N MET A 360 -15.05 -0.77 5.09
CA MET A 360 -15.33 -1.78 6.12
C MET A 360 -16.43 -2.76 5.70
N ASP A 361 -17.45 -2.33 4.96
CA ASP A 361 -18.45 -3.22 4.37
C ASP A 361 -17.82 -4.20 3.38
N ALA A 362 -16.93 -3.72 2.50
CA ALA A 362 -16.20 -4.57 1.55
C ALA A 362 -15.21 -5.52 2.26
N PHE A 363 -14.57 -5.06 3.34
CA PHE A 363 -13.73 -5.88 4.21
C PHE A 363 -14.53 -7.07 4.76
N ALA A 364 -15.66 -6.80 5.41
CA ALA A 364 -16.50 -7.84 5.99
C ALA A 364 -17.08 -8.79 4.92
N LEU A 365 -17.42 -8.24 3.75
CA LEU A 365 -17.93 -9.04 2.65
C LEU A 365 -16.88 -10.03 2.16
N LEU A 366 -15.63 -9.59 1.91
CA LEU A 366 -14.57 -10.49 1.45
C LEU A 366 -14.27 -11.58 2.48
N CYS A 367 -14.24 -11.22 3.77
CA CYS A 367 -14.05 -12.19 4.85
C CYS A 367 -15.10 -13.31 4.79
N ARG A 368 -16.37 -12.96 4.63
CA ARG A 368 -17.49 -13.91 4.67
C ARG A 368 -17.67 -14.71 3.39
N THR A 369 -17.34 -14.13 2.24
CA THR A 369 -17.55 -14.78 0.95
C THR A 369 -16.37 -15.63 0.52
N GLU A 370 -15.14 -15.17 0.76
CA GLU A 370 -13.92 -15.81 0.26
C GLU A 370 -13.02 -16.37 1.37
N GLY A 371 -13.32 -16.10 2.66
CA GLY A 371 -12.45 -16.51 3.77
C GLY A 371 -11.10 -15.80 3.79
N ILE A 372 -11.04 -14.59 3.23
CA ILE A 372 -9.82 -13.77 3.15
C ILE A 372 -10.03 -12.54 4.02
N ILE A 373 -9.15 -12.33 5.01
CA ILE A 373 -9.11 -11.11 5.81
C ILE A 373 -8.11 -10.15 5.16
N PRO A 374 -8.58 -9.14 4.39
CA PRO A 374 -7.70 -8.20 3.72
C PRO A 374 -7.20 -7.15 4.72
N ALA A 375 -6.10 -6.46 4.40
CA ALA A 375 -5.78 -5.20 5.08
C ALA A 375 -6.88 -4.16 4.82
N ILE A 376 -7.17 -3.28 5.80
CA ILE A 376 -8.17 -2.20 5.63
C ILE A 376 -7.78 -1.28 4.46
N GLU A 377 -6.48 -1.11 4.20
CA GLU A 377 -6.00 -0.44 3.00
C GLU A 377 -6.63 -1.02 1.73
N THR A 378 -6.52 -2.34 1.57
CA THR A 378 -7.04 -3.07 0.41
C THR A 378 -8.57 -2.99 0.30
N ALA A 379 -9.26 -2.89 1.42
CA ALA A 379 -10.72 -2.82 1.46
C ALA A 379 -11.28 -1.61 0.69
N HIS A 380 -10.53 -0.50 0.61
CA HIS A 380 -10.89 0.63 -0.25
C HIS A 380 -10.89 0.23 -1.74
N GLY A 381 -9.88 -0.50 -2.20
CA GLY A 381 -9.84 -1.05 -3.56
C GLY A 381 -10.96 -2.05 -3.84
N LEU A 382 -11.31 -2.86 -2.84
CA LEU A 382 -12.41 -3.84 -2.94
C LEU A 382 -13.79 -3.15 -3.03
N ALA A 383 -14.04 -2.12 -2.22
CA ALA A 383 -15.26 -1.33 -2.29
C ALA A 383 -15.42 -0.67 -3.66
N GLY A 384 -14.33 -0.10 -4.18
CA GLY A 384 -14.31 0.44 -5.53
C GLY A 384 -14.57 -0.63 -6.59
N ALA A 385 -14.00 -1.82 -6.46
CA ALA A 385 -14.25 -2.93 -7.38
C ALA A 385 -15.71 -3.39 -7.38
N LEU A 386 -16.38 -3.41 -6.22
CA LEU A 386 -17.82 -3.69 -6.14
C LEU A 386 -18.63 -2.63 -6.91
N ARG A 387 -18.28 -1.34 -6.77
CA ARG A 387 -18.93 -0.24 -7.46
C ARG A 387 -18.76 -0.35 -8.98
N LEU A 388 -17.52 -0.53 -9.44
CA LEU A 388 -17.20 -0.71 -10.85
C LEU A 388 -17.83 -1.97 -11.46
N GLY A 389 -17.87 -3.07 -10.73
CA GLY A 389 -18.49 -4.30 -11.21
C GLY A 389 -20.00 -4.15 -11.45
N ARG A 390 -20.69 -3.44 -10.55
CA ARG A 390 -22.12 -3.13 -10.75
C ARG A 390 -22.37 -2.20 -11.96
N GLU A 391 -21.45 -1.29 -12.22
CA GLU A 391 -21.48 -0.39 -13.37
C GLU A 391 -21.27 -1.15 -14.69
N LEU A 392 -20.25 -2.02 -14.73
CA LEU A 392 -19.79 -2.67 -15.96
C LEU A 392 -20.54 -3.99 -16.27
N GLY A 393 -21.11 -4.62 -15.26
CA GLY A 393 -21.89 -5.86 -15.42
C GLY A 393 -21.06 -7.14 -15.49
N PRO A 394 -21.74 -8.28 -15.78
CA PRO A 394 -21.18 -9.63 -15.59
C PRO A 394 -20.07 -10.03 -16.56
N ASP A 395 -19.94 -9.36 -17.70
CA ASP A 395 -18.90 -9.65 -18.69
C ASP A 395 -17.56 -9.01 -18.36
N ALA A 396 -17.55 -8.06 -17.41
CA ALA A 396 -16.35 -7.35 -17.02
C ALA A 396 -15.41 -8.21 -16.14
N THR A 397 -14.12 -7.98 -16.33
CA THR A 397 -13.05 -8.54 -15.48
C THR A 397 -12.31 -7.42 -14.79
N ILE A 398 -12.31 -7.41 -13.45
CA ILE A 398 -11.66 -6.42 -12.62
C ILE A 398 -10.53 -7.10 -11.85
N LEU A 399 -9.30 -6.64 -12.06
CA LEU A 399 -8.11 -7.09 -11.35
C LEU A 399 -7.83 -6.14 -10.20
N VAL A 400 -7.88 -6.64 -8.96
CA VAL A 400 -7.61 -5.86 -7.75
C VAL A 400 -6.29 -6.30 -7.14
N ASN A 401 -5.43 -5.33 -6.78
CA ASN A 401 -4.25 -5.62 -5.98
C ASN A 401 -4.63 -5.80 -4.51
N LEU A 402 -4.60 -7.02 -4.01
CA LEU A 402 -4.79 -7.31 -2.59
C LEU A 402 -3.45 -7.08 -1.87
N SER A 403 -3.21 -5.82 -1.51
CA SER A 403 -1.90 -5.26 -1.17
C SER A 403 -1.31 -5.79 0.13
N GLY A 404 -2.15 -6.29 1.04
CA GLY A 404 -1.71 -6.83 2.33
C GLY A 404 -2.81 -7.59 3.07
N ARG A 405 -2.40 -8.36 4.08
CA ARG A 405 -3.31 -9.13 4.94
C ARG A 405 -3.77 -8.31 6.15
N GLY A 406 -4.94 -8.65 6.67
CA GLY A 406 -5.64 -7.92 7.71
C GLY A 406 -5.39 -8.38 9.15
N ASP A 407 -4.46 -9.32 9.41
CA ASP A 407 -4.20 -9.76 10.79
C ASP A 407 -3.85 -8.60 11.73
N LYS A 408 -3.18 -7.57 11.20
CA LYS A 408 -2.84 -6.35 11.93
C LYS A 408 -4.05 -5.48 12.27
N ASP A 409 -5.16 -5.64 11.55
CA ASP A 409 -6.34 -4.78 11.59
C ASP A 409 -7.52 -5.41 12.34
N VAL A 410 -7.36 -6.65 12.85
CA VAL A 410 -8.43 -7.41 13.51
C VAL A 410 -9.00 -6.63 14.70
N ASP A 411 -8.16 -5.98 15.52
CA ASP A 411 -8.63 -5.18 16.65
C ASP A 411 -9.46 -3.96 16.19
N THR A 412 -9.03 -3.28 15.12
CA THR A 412 -9.76 -2.15 14.55
C THR A 412 -11.11 -2.62 13.96
N ALA A 413 -11.10 -3.72 13.23
CA ALA A 413 -12.31 -4.31 12.65
C ALA A 413 -13.28 -4.79 13.75
N ALA A 414 -12.78 -5.45 14.79
CA ALA A 414 -13.61 -5.92 15.90
C ALA A 414 -14.31 -4.76 16.65
N LYS A 415 -13.62 -3.64 16.85
CA LYS A 415 -14.21 -2.42 17.41
C LYS A 415 -15.25 -1.82 16.46
N TRP A 416 -14.93 -1.71 15.17
CA TRP A 416 -15.83 -1.18 14.16
C TRP A 416 -17.16 -1.94 14.10
N PHE A 417 -17.09 -3.27 14.11
CA PHE A 417 -18.27 -4.14 14.05
C PHE A 417 -18.91 -4.41 15.44
N GLY A 418 -18.44 -3.78 16.51
CA GLY A 418 -18.99 -3.94 17.86
C GLY A 418 -18.79 -5.35 18.45
N MET A 419 -17.78 -6.09 17.99
CA MET A 419 -17.44 -7.43 18.50
C MET A 419 -16.73 -7.36 19.86
N VAL A 420 -16.17 -6.21 20.22
CA VAL A 420 -15.53 -5.92 21.50
C VAL A 420 -16.00 -4.57 22.01
N ALA A 421 -16.08 -4.40 23.35
CA ALA A 421 -16.45 -3.13 23.94
C ALA A 421 -15.31 -2.09 23.79
N ASP A 422 -15.68 -0.80 23.81
CA ASP A 422 -14.72 0.28 23.79
C ASP A 422 -13.71 0.14 24.95
N GLY A 423 -12.42 0.18 24.65
CA GLY A 423 -11.33 0.03 25.63
C GLY A 423 -10.89 -1.41 25.90
N GLN A 424 -11.55 -2.42 25.37
CA GLN A 424 -11.11 -3.81 25.44
C GLN A 424 -10.31 -4.24 24.21
N SER A 425 -9.35 -5.13 24.41
CA SER A 425 -8.69 -5.85 23.30
C SER A 425 -9.49 -7.11 22.92
N THR A 426 -9.28 -7.60 21.70
CA THR A 426 -9.89 -8.87 21.23
C THR A 426 -9.48 -10.05 22.11
N ALA A 427 -8.28 -10.04 22.72
CA ALA A 427 -7.82 -11.06 23.63
C ALA A 427 -8.62 -11.08 24.95
N GLU A 428 -8.93 -9.91 25.50
CA GLU A 428 -9.74 -9.77 26.73
C GLU A 428 -11.20 -10.18 26.49
N ALA A 429 -11.80 -9.78 25.37
CA ALA A 429 -13.15 -10.15 25.01
C ALA A 429 -13.29 -11.68 24.79
N SER A 430 -12.30 -12.32 24.17
CA SER A 430 -12.26 -13.76 23.97
C SER A 430 -12.18 -14.52 25.31
N GLY A 431 -11.43 -14.00 26.28
CA GLY A 431 -11.32 -14.59 27.63
C GLY A 431 -12.66 -14.56 28.38
N THR A 432 -13.43 -13.46 28.25
CA THR A 432 -14.72 -13.30 28.90
C THR A 432 -15.78 -14.21 28.26
N ALA A 433 -15.83 -14.30 26.93
CA ALA A 433 -16.78 -15.14 26.19
C ALA A 433 -16.60 -16.65 26.47
N ILE A 434 -15.35 -17.09 26.63
CA ILE A 434 -15.05 -18.49 27.01
C ILE A 434 -15.54 -18.78 28.44
N ALA A 435 -15.48 -17.80 29.35
CA ALA A 435 -15.93 -17.95 30.72
C ALA A 435 -17.46 -17.98 30.85
N GLU A 436 -18.19 -17.30 29.95
CA GLU A 436 -19.66 -17.17 29.99
C GLU A 436 -20.41 -18.16 29.11
N GLY A 437 -19.74 -18.98 28.27
CA GLY A 437 -20.37 -20.01 27.44
C GLY A 437 -21.35 -19.48 26.39
N ALA A 438 -21.24 -18.21 26.01
CA ALA A 438 -22.16 -17.55 25.08
C ALA A 438 -21.88 -17.97 23.62
N THR A 439 -22.85 -18.63 23.01
CA THR A 439 -22.90 -18.80 21.53
C THR A 439 -23.41 -17.48 20.93
N VAL A 440 -22.54 -16.72 20.29
CA VAL A 440 -22.95 -15.52 19.52
C VAL A 440 -23.55 -16.00 18.19
N ASP A 441 -24.83 -15.67 17.96
CA ASP A 441 -25.48 -15.93 16.66
C ASP A 441 -24.85 -14.96 15.60
N PRO A 442 -24.25 -15.49 14.53
CA PRO A 442 -23.62 -14.65 13.49
C PRO A 442 -24.60 -13.72 12.76
N ALA A 443 -25.90 -13.96 12.85
CA ALA A 443 -26.93 -13.15 12.18
C ALA A 443 -27.26 -11.84 12.92
N ASP A 444 -27.09 -11.81 14.24
CA ASP A 444 -27.47 -10.64 15.06
C ASP A 444 -26.42 -9.53 15.15
N THR A 445 -25.19 -9.81 14.76
CA THR A 445 -24.07 -8.86 14.94
C THR A 445 -23.92 -7.83 13.82
N LEU A 446 -24.77 -7.84 12.79
CA LEU A 446 -24.57 -7.05 11.55
C LEU A 446 -25.77 -6.17 11.17
N ALA A 447 -26.64 -5.83 12.11
CA ALA A 447 -27.56 -4.71 11.92
C ALA A 447 -26.73 -3.42 12.04
N ALA A 448 -26.59 -2.69 10.93
CA ALA A 448 -25.90 -1.40 10.87
C ALA A 448 -26.41 -0.47 11.96
N LYS A 449 -25.52 0.05 12.79
CA LYS A 449 -25.85 1.21 13.62
C LYS A 449 -26.11 2.39 12.70
N PRO A 450 -27.22 3.14 12.87
CA PRO A 450 -27.42 4.39 12.13
C PRO A 450 -26.29 5.37 12.52
N SER A 451 -25.80 6.12 11.52
CA SER A 451 -24.90 7.27 11.72
C SER A 451 -25.39 8.15 12.87
N PRO A 452 -24.52 8.71 13.71
CA PRO A 452 -24.93 9.65 14.73
C PRO A 452 -25.56 10.88 14.06
N ALA A 453 -26.86 11.04 14.22
CA ALA A 453 -27.59 12.20 13.77
C ALA A 453 -26.99 13.46 14.45
N GLY A 454 -26.78 14.49 13.62
CA GLY A 454 -26.25 15.77 14.05
C GLY A 454 -26.97 16.30 15.26
N SER A 455 -26.20 16.74 16.24
CA SER A 455 -26.70 17.41 17.45
C SER A 455 -27.39 18.71 17.08
N ASP A 456 -28.64 18.79 17.49
CA ASP A 456 -29.55 19.94 17.51
C ASP A 456 -28.85 21.28 17.81
N SER A 457 -28.95 22.22 16.88
CA SER A 457 -28.63 23.62 17.11
C SER A 457 -29.73 24.25 18.01
N GLY A 458 -29.46 24.30 19.29
CA GLY A 458 -30.26 25.06 20.23
C GLY A 458 -30.25 26.55 19.91
N SER A 459 -31.40 27.06 19.57
CA SER A 459 -31.73 28.49 19.48
C SER A 459 -31.46 29.22 20.79
N VAL A 460 -30.58 30.22 20.77
CA VAL A 460 -30.52 31.23 21.81
C VAL A 460 -31.26 32.48 21.29
N GLN A 461 -32.45 32.75 21.84
CA GLN A 461 -33.07 34.06 21.81
C GLN A 461 -32.51 34.92 22.98
N SER A 462 -32.16 36.11 22.64
CA SER A 462 -32.16 37.42 23.27
C SER A 462 -30.87 38.18 23.10
#